data_141f6c8ae2bc705f98e5bff8fc2cc2e1
#
_entry.id   141f6c8ae2bc705f98e5bff8fc2cc2e1
#
_cell.length_a   1.000
_cell.length_b   1.000
_cell.length_c   1.000
_cell.angle_alpha   90.00
_cell.angle_beta   90.00
_cell.angle_gamma   90.00
#
_symmetry.space_group_name_H-M   'P 1'
#
loop_
_entity.id
_entity.type
_entity.pdbx_description
1 polymer ?
#
loop_
_entity_poly.entity_id
_entity_poly.type
_entity_poly.pdbx_seq_one_letter_code
_entity_poly.pdbx_strand_id
1 'polypeptide(L)'
;MAKEHSFDITAKIDMQNFKNAINLVDREVSNRYDFKGTTYEVTYNEKAKTLILIASSDNKIDALKDIVIAKFLKQGLSSKVLDELKVEDSSGGNRKMTFKVVDYIESKEAKKICADIKKMKLKVTANIEGDSIRIKGAKLDELQKVIAMVREGEWEAPLVFENMR
;
A
#
# COMPACT_ATOMS: atom_id res chain seq x y z
N MET A 1 29.78 22.39 -12.67
CA MET A 1 28.43 21.89 -12.97
C MET A 1 27.67 21.56 -11.69
N ALA A 2 26.48 22.06 -11.59
CA ALA A 2 25.63 21.73 -10.46
C ALA A 2 25.26 20.25 -10.50
N LYS A 3 25.41 19.55 -9.37
CA LYS A 3 24.94 18.18 -9.24
C LYS A 3 23.41 18.16 -9.29
N GLU A 4 22.87 17.34 -10.17
CA GLU A 4 21.43 17.12 -10.22
C GLU A 4 21.05 16.06 -9.20
N HIS A 5 20.04 16.36 -8.41
CA HIS A 5 19.45 15.39 -7.47
C HIS A 5 18.20 14.78 -8.09
N SER A 6 17.87 13.58 -7.66
CA SER A 6 16.67 12.88 -8.15
C SER A 6 16.12 11.93 -7.10
N PHE A 7 14.85 11.60 -7.24
CA PHE A 7 14.21 10.50 -6.51
C PHE A 7 13.05 9.97 -7.32
N ASP A 8 12.57 8.80 -6.92
CA ASP A 8 11.43 8.16 -7.57
C ASP A 8 10.25 8.08 -6.61
N ILE A 9 9.05 8.37 -7.14
CA ILE A 9 7.79 8.11 -6.45
C ILE A 9 7.25 6.80 -7.03
N THR A 10 7.06 5.81 -6.19
CA THR A 10 6.57 4.48 -6.58
C THR A 10 5.47 4.02 -5.64
N ALA A 11 4.87 2.88 -5.95
CA ALA A 11 3.96 2.17 -5.05
C ALA A 11 4.42 0.73 -4.86
N LYS A 12 5.71 0.47 -5.04
CA LYS A 12 6.27 -0.87 -4.85
C LYS A 12 6.13 -1.32 -3.40
N ILE A 13 5.80 -2.59 -3.22
CA ILE A 13 5.66 -3.20 -1.91
C ILE A 13 6.93 -3.97 -1.59
N ASP A 14 7.47 -3.78 -0.38
CA ASP A 14 8.50 -4.66 0.15
C ASP A 14 7.84 -5.99 0.49
N MET A 15 8.05 -7.00 -0.35
CA MET A 15 7.40 -8.31 -0.20
C MET A 15 7.87 -9.07 1.03
N GLN A 16 9.05 -8.79 1.53
CA GLN A 16 9.49 -9.38 2.81
C GLN A 16 8.66 -8.83 3.97
N ASN A 17 8.45 -7.52 4.01
CA ASN A 17 7.57 -6.88 5.01
C ASN A 17 6.13 -7.34 4.87
N PHE A 18 5.66 -7.54 3.65
CA PHE A 18 4.33 -8.09 3.37
C PHE A 18 4.16 -9.47 4.00
N LYS A 19 5.10 -10.36 3.74
CA LYS A 19 5.09 -11.72 4.30
C LYS A 19 5.21 -11.71 5.82
N ASN A 20 6.06 -10.83 6.37
CA ASN A 20 6.18 -10.67 7.81
C ASN A 20 4.87 -10.24 8.44
N ALA A 21 4.16 -9.31 7.81
CA ALA A 21 2.85 -8.85 8.29
C ALA A 21 1.84 -10.01 8.33
N ILE A 22 1.77 -10.81 7.27
CA ILE A 22 0.88 -11.99 7.21
C ILE A 22 1.21 -12.96 8.33
N ASN A 23 2.49 -13.24 8.57
CA ASN A 23 2.91 -14.12 9.66
C ASN A 23 2.53 -13.58 11.04
N LEU A 24 2.61 -12.27 11.24
CA LEU A 24 2.18 -11.63 12.49
C LEU A 24 0.67 -11.73 12.69
N VAL A 25 -0.11 -11.65 11.61
CA VAL A 25 -1.55 -11.86 11.66
C VAL A 25 -1.85 -13.27 12.17
N ASP A 26 -1.22 -14.28 11.58
CA ASP A 26 -1.41 -15.68 12.00
C ASP A 26 -1.07 -15.90 13.47
N ARG A 27 0.03 -15.31 13.94
CA ARG A 27 0.44 -15.40 15.35
C ARG A 27 -0.59 -14.77 16.28
N GLU A 28 -1.07 -13.58 15.95
CA GLU A 28 -2.05 -12.91 16.80
C GLU A 28 -3.37 -13.66 16.83
N VAL A 29 -3.89 -14.07 15.66
CA VAL A 29 -5.17 -14.78 15.57
C VAL A 29 -5.11 -16.12 16.33
N SER A 30 -4.00 -16.86 16.19
CA SER A 30 -3.85 -18.14 16.88
C SER A 30 -3.79 -17.99 18.42
N ASN A 31 -3.44 -16.82 18.92
CA ASN A 31 -3.38 -16.51 20.35
C ASN A 31 -4.63 -15.79 20.86
N ARG A 32 -5.55 -15.41 19.99
CA ARG A 32 -6.76 -14.69 20.40
C ARG A 32 -7.86 -15.67 20.83
N TYR A 33 -8.41 -15.40 21.99
CA TYR A 33 -9.49 -16.22 22.54
C TYR A 33 -10.75 -16.20 21.68
N ASP A 34 -11.07 -15.05 21.08
CA ASP A 34 -12.27 -14.87 20.26
C ASP A 34 -12.23 -15.63 18.93
N PHE A 35 -11.05 -16.07 18.49
CA PHE A 35 -10.86 -16.89 17.29
C PHE A 35 -10.68 -18.38 17.61
N LYS A 36 -10.54 -18.74 18.88
CA LYS A 36 -10.29 -20.11 19.29
C LYS A 36 -11.47 -21.02 18.90
N GLY A 37 -11.15 -22.10 18.17
CA GLY A 37 -12.16 -23.02 17.68
C GLY A 37 -12.98 -22.54 16.50
N THR A 38 -12.68 -21.36 15.94
CA THR A 38 -13.37 -20.83 14.76
C THR A 38 -12.49 -21.01 13.51
N THR A 39 -13.16 -21.05 12.35
CA THR A 39 -12.45 -21.09 11.06
C THR A 39 -11.94 -19.70 10.72
N TYR A 40 -10.66 -19.62 10.33
CA TYR A 40 -10.13 -18.40 9.72
C TYR A 40 -9.07 -18.77 8.69
N GLU A 41 -8.89 -17.89 7.71
CA GLU A 41 -7.86 -18.06 6.69
C GLU A 41 -7.40 -16.69 6.20
N VAL A 42 -6.10 -16.56 5.99
CA VAL A 42 -5.49 -15.38 5.36
C VAL A 42 -4.57 -15.91 4.27
N THR A 43 -4.95 -15.67 3.01
CA THR A 43 -4.22 -16.22 1.87
C THR A 43 -3.91 -15.13 0.85
N TYR A 44 -2.63 -15.04 0.45
CA TYR A 44 -2.21 -14.15 -0.62
C TYR A 44 -2.05 -14.95 -1.92
N ASN A 45 -2.78 -14.53 -2.96
CA ASN A 45 -2.63 -15.07 -4.31
C ASN A 45 -1.72 -14.13 -5.11
N GLU A 46 -0.48 -14.53 -5.31
CA GLU A 46 0.52 -13.72 -5.97
C GLU A 46 0.20 -13.43 -7.44
N LYS A 47 -0.36 -14.41 -8.15
CA LYS A 47 -0.72 -14.26 -9.56
C LYS A 47 -1.85 -13.27 -9.77
N ALA A 48 -2.88 -13.37 -8.95
CA ALA A 48 -4.05 -12.48 -9.03
C ALA A 48 -3.84 -11.17 -8.26
N LYS A 49 -2.79 -11.07 -7.46
CA LYS A 49 -2.52 -9.94 -6.55
C LYS A 49 -3.72 -9.64 -5.66
N THR A 50 -4.25 -10.70 -5.03
CA THR A 50 -5.38 -10.61 -4.12
C THR A 50 -5.02 -11.18 -2.76
N LEU A 51 -5.49 -10.52 -1.71
CA LEU A 51 -5.44 -11.04 -0.35
C LEU A 51 -6.85 -11.44 0.05
N ILE A 52 -7.02 -12.69 0.48
CA ILE A 52 -8.31 -13.25 0.83
C ILE A 52 -8.35 -13.55 2.31
N LEU A 53 -9.40 -13.04 2.99
CA LEU A 53 -9.68 -13.32 4.39
C LEU A 53 -10.96 -14.15 4.46
N ILE A 54 -10.93 -15.23 5.24
CA ILE A 54 -12.12 -16.05 5.52
C ILE A 54 -12.27 -16.13 7.03
N ALA A 55 -13.48 -15.94 7.51
CA ALA A 55 -13.81 -16.08 8.93
C ALA A 55 -15.25 -16.57 9.09
N SER A 56 -15.60 -16.97 10.31
CA SER A 56 -16.87 -17.66 10.57
C SER A 56 -18.10 -16.76 10.63
N SER A 57 -17.92 -15.43 10.65
CA SER A 57 -19.02 -14.47 10.70
C SER A 57 -18.56 -13.09 10.25
N ASP A 58 -19.51 -12.17 10.03
CA ASP A 58 -19.18 -10.79 9.68
C ASP A 58 -18.34 -10.11 10.77
N ASN A 59 -18.70 -10.31 12.04
CA ASN A 59 -17.92 -9.75 13.15
C ASN A 59 -16.49 -10.29 13.17
N LYS A 60 -16.32 -11.57 12.91
CA LYS A 60 -14.99 -12.19 12.86
C LYS A 60 -14.17 -11.70 11.66
N ILE A 61 -14.82 -11.54 10.50
CA ILE A 61 -14.11 -11.04 9.30
C ILE A 61 -13.65 -9.59 9.50
N ASP A 62 -14.46 -8.75 10.14
CA ASP A 62 -14.10 -7.38 10.46
C ASP A 62 -12.94 -7.32 11.47
N ALA A 63 -12.98 -8.19 12.48
CA ALA A 63 -11.89 -8.28 13.45
C ALA A 63 -10.60 -8.75 12.79
N LEU A 64 -10.69 -9.72 11.88
CA LEU A 64 -9.53 -10.21 11.12
C LEU A 64 -8.95 -9.11 10.22
N LYS A 65 -9.81 -8.34 9.55
CA LYS A 65 -9.38 -7.19 8.75
C LYS A 65 -8.61 -6.18 9.60
N ASP A 66 -9.11 -5.84 10.78
CA ASP A 66 -8.45 -4.88 11.67
C ASP A 66 -7.06 -5.37 12.09
N ILE A 67 -6.93 -6.66 12.37
CA ILE A 67 -5.64 -7.27 12.70
C ILE A 67 -4.67 -7.17 11.51
N VAL A 68 -5.17 -7.48 10.30
CA VAL A 68 -4.36 -7.40 9.07
C VAL A 68 -3.83 -5.99 8.86
N ILE A 69 -4.71 -5.00 8.93
CA ILE A 69 -4.33 -3.59 8.74
C ILE A 69 -3.29 -3.18 9.79
N ALA A 70 -3.52 -3.54 11.07
CA ALA A 70 -2.60 -3.20 12.15
C ALA A 70 -1.21 -3.78 11.92
N LYS A 71 -1.12 -5.03 11.46
CA LYS A 71 0.17 -5.68 11.20
C LYS A 71 0.87 -5.10 9.97
N PHE A 72 0.12 -4.72 8.95
CA PHE A 72 0.67 -4.04 7.78
C PHE A 72 1.30 -2.70 8.18
N LEU A 73 0.59 -1.91 8.97
CA LEU A 73 1.11 -0.63 9.47
C LEU A 73 2.36 -0.83 10.34
N LYS A 74 2.37 -1.86 11.17
CA LYS A 74 3.52 -2.19 12.02
C LYS A 74 4.76 -2.54 11.21
N GLN A 75 4.58 -3.13 10.02
CA GLN A 75 5.68 -3.45 9.11
C GLN A 75 6.04 -2.29 8.18
N GLY A 76 5.50 -1.11 8.41
CA GLY A 76 5.79 0.06 7.60
C GLY A 76 5.04 0.13 6.28
N LEU A 77 4.05 -0.74 6.07
CA LEU A 77 3.23 -0.74 4.88
C LEU A 77 2.01 0.15 5.08
N SER A 78 1.61 0.87 4.02
CA SER A 78 0.39 1.68 4.06
C SER A 78 -0.86 0.80 3.99
N SER A 79 -1.92 1.19 4.68
CA SER A 79 -3.23 0.52 4.53
C SER A 79 -3.77 0.62 3.10
N LYS A 80 -3.29 1.57 2.31
CA LYS A 80 -3.66 1.74 0.89
C LYS A 80 -3.15 0.62 0.00
N VAL A 81 -2.25 -0.22 0.50
CA VAL A 81 -1.81 -1.44 -0.19
C VAL A 81 -3.00 -2.40 -0.38
N LEU A 82 -3.99 -2.33 0.50
CA LEU A 82 -5.16 -3.21 0.48
C LEU A 82 -6.40 -2.44 0.06
N ASP A 83 -6.91 -2.75 -1.13
CA ASP A 83 -8.15 -2.19 -1.67
C ASP A 83 -9.25 -3.24 -1.54
N GLU A 84 -10.21 -3.00 -0.65
CA GLU A 84 -11.31 -3.93 -0.42
C GLU A 84 -12.23 -3.98 -1.63
N LEU A 85 -12.38 -5.17 -2.22
CA LEU A 85 -13.21 -5.36 -3.40
C LEU A 85 -14.62 -5.82 -3.03
N LYS A 86 -14.74 -6.85 -2.19
CA LYS A 86 -16.05 -7.42 -1.85
C LYS A 86 -15.98 -8.27 -0.59
N VAL A 87 -17.16 -8.44 0.03
CA VAL A 87 -17.40 -9.41 1.09
C VAL A 87 -18.54 -10.30 0.59
N GLU A 88 -18.38 -11.60 0.66
CA GLU A 88 -19.35 -12.57 0.13
C GLU A 88 -19.44 -13.81 1.00
N ASP A 89 -20.46 -14.61 0.78
CA ASP A 89 -20.58 -15.92 1.43
C ASP A 89 -19.51 -16.87 0.94
N SER A 90 -19.03 -17.71 1.85
CA SER A 90 -18.06 -18.75 1.57
C SER A 90 -18.62 -20.10 2.07
N SER A 91 -17.97 -21.19 1.67
CA SER A 91 -18.41 -22.53 2.03
C SER A 91 -18.48 -22.72 3.56
N GLY A 92 -19.41 -23.56 4.01
CA GLY A 92 -19.55 -23.87 5.43
C GLY A 92 -20.14 -22.75 6.29
N GLY A 93 -20.86 -21.79 5.67
CA GLY A 93 -21.44 -20.67 6.38
C GLY A 93 -20.44 -19.56 6.71
N ASN A 94 -19.24 -19.63 6.20
CA ASN A 94 -18.20 -18.64 6.42
C ASN A 94 -18.41 -17.39 5.55
N ARG A 95 -17.70 -16.31 5.89
CA ARG A 95 -17.66 -15.08 5.08
C ARG A 95 -16.27 -14.93 4.49
N LYS A 96 -16.20 -14.34 3.31
CA LYS A 96 -14.96 -14.14 2.57
C LYS A 96 -14.82 -12.68 2.16
N MET A 97 -13.71 -12.07 2.53
CA MET A 97 -13.37 -10.71 2.15
C MET A 97 -12.17 -10.74 1.20
N THR A 98 -12.30 -10.06 0.07
CA THR A 98 -11.25 -10.02 -0.94
C THR A 98 -10.70 -8.62 -1.07
N PHE A 99 -9.36 -8.50 -1.01
CA PHE A 99 -8.64 -7.26 -1.26
C PHE A 99 -7.81 -7.38 -2.52
N LYS A 100 -7.78 -6.31 -3.29
CA LYS A 100 -6.76 -6.15 -4.33
C LYS A 100 -5.50 -5.60 -3.67
N VAL A 101 -4.35 -6.20 -3.94
CA VAL A 101 -3.06 -5.70 -3.46
C VAL A 101 -2.56 -4.68 -4.47
N VAL A 102 -2.43 -3.43 -4.04
CA VAL A 102 -2.06 -2.31 -4.90
C VAL A 102 -0.56 -2.05 -4.77
N ASP A 103 0.18 -2.31 -5.84
CA ASP A 103 1.63 -2.15 -5.90
C ASP A 103 2.09 -1.28 -7.09
N TYR A 104 1.20 -0.43 -7.60
CA TYR A 104 1.47 0.43 -8.74
C TYR A 104 0.70 1.74 -8.63
N ILE A 105 1.11 2.72 -9.43
CA ILE A 105 0.42 4.02 -9.54
C ILE A 105 -0.33 4.02 -10.88
N GLU A 106 -1.63 4.25 -10.83
CA GLU A 106 -2.42 4.36 -12.06
C GLU A 106 -2.01 5.60 -12.86
N SER A 107 -2.11 5.51 -14.19
CA SER A 107 -1.73 6.61 -15.09
C SER A 107 -2.43 7.93 -14.75
N LYS A 108 -3.72 7.88 -14.43
CA LYS A 108 -4.50 9.05 -14.05
C LYS A 108 -3.91 9.74 -12.82
N GLU A 109 -3.58 8.95 -11.80
CA GLU A 109 -3.03 9.47 -10.57
C GLU A 109 -1.61 10.00 -10.78
N ALA A 110 -0.79 9.29 -11.56
CA ALA A 110 0.55 9.74 -11.90
C ALA A 110 0.51 11.11 -12.59
N LYS A 111 -0.39 11.30 -13.54
CA LYS A 111 -0.59 12.59 -14.23
C LYS A 111 -1.02 13.68 -13.27
N LYS A 112 -1.89 13.35 -12.32
CA LYS A 112 -2.36 14.32 -11.31
C LYS A 112 -1.22 14.73 -10.39
N ILE A 113 -0.39 13.80 -9.97
CA ILE A 113 0.80 14.08 -9.14
C ILE A 113 1.74 15.02 -9.91
N CYS A 114 2.04 14.71 -11.17
CA CYS A 114 2.89 15.56 -12.00
C CYS A 114 2.31 16.96 -12.19
N ALA A 115 1.00 17.07 -12.38
CA ALA A 115 0.33 18.37 -12.54
C ALA A 115 0.44 19.19 -11.25
N ASP A 116 0.25 18.57 -10.10
CA ASP A 116 0.37 19.25 -8.82
C ASP A 116 1.81 19.72 -8.56
N ILE A 117 2.80 18.93 -8.96
CA ILE A 117 4.21 19.33 -8.86
C ILE A 117 4.49 20.55 -9.73
N LYS A 118 3.96 20.59 -10.95
CA LYS A 118 4.10 21.76 -11.83
C LYS A 118 3.49 23.02 -11.24
N LYS A 119 2.38 22.89 -10.53
CA LYS A 119 1.72 24.02 -9.88
C LYS A 119 2.56 24.67 -8.78
N MET A 120 3.52 23.95 -8.23
CA MET A 120 4.43 24.46 -7.22
C MET A 120 5.44 25.47 -7.79
N LYS A 121 5.61 25.48 -9.10
CA LYS A 121 6.57 26.37 -9.80
C LYS A 121 8.01 26.27 -9.31
N LEU A 122 8.41 25.06 -8.91
CA LEU A 122 9.77 24.77 -8.52
C LEU A 122 10.60 24.40 -9.76
N LYS A 123 11.92 24.53 -9.62
CA LYS A 123 12.85 24.15 -10.70
C LYS A 123 13.11 22.64 -10.66
N VAL A 124 12.08 21.87 -10.83
CA VAL A 124 12.13 20.41 -10.86
C VAL A 124 11.42 19.91 -12.10
N THR A 125 11.82 18.72 -12.55
CA THR A 125 11.12 18.01 -13.63
C THR A 125 10.49 16.75 -13.07
N ALA A 126 9.33 16.40 -13.57
CA ALA A 126 8.60 15.20 -13.19
C ALA A 126 8.31 14.39 -14.45
N ASN A 127 8.84 13.19 -14.54
CA ASN A 127 8.67 12.29 -15.68
C ASN A 127 8.07 10.97 -15.23
N ILE A 128 7.01 10.53 -15.91
CA ILE A 128 6.42 9.22 -15.66
C ILE A 128 7.26 8.17 -16.38
N GLU A 129 7.77 7.20 -15.62
CA GLU A 129 8.56 6.09 -16.14
C GLU A 129 7.93 4.77 -15.70
N GLY A 130 7.11 4.15 -16.58
CA GLY A 130 6.39 2.93 -16.24
C GLY A 130 5.46 3.15 -15.05
N ASP A 131 5.71 2.45 -13.96
CA ASP A 131 4.91 2.52 -12.73
C ASP A 131 5.45 3.52 -11.71
N SER A 132 6.44 4.32 -12.10
CA SER A 132 7.07 5.28 -11.19
C SER A 132 7.09 6.67 -11.80
N ILE A 133 7.37 7.67 -10.95
CA ILE A 133 7.55 9.06 -11.37
C ILE A 133 8.93 9.48 -10.91
N ARG A 134 9.78 9.88 -11.86
CA ARG A 134 11.12 10.37 -11.53
C ARG A 134 11.10 11.88 -11.41
N ILE A 135 11.59 12.38 -10.28
CA ILE A 135 11.69 13.81 -10.00
C ILE A 135 13.16 14.19 -9.99
N LYS A 136 13.53 15.21 -10.76
CA LYS A 136 14.89 15.71 -10.86
C LYS A 136 14.94 17.20 -10.60
N GLY A 137 16.02 17.66 -9.98
CA GLY A 137 16.26 19.08 -9.75
C GLY A 137 17.65 19.35 -9.21
N ALA A 138 18.12 20.57 -9.39
CA ALA A 138 19.47 20.96 -8.97
C ALA A 138 19.56 21.19 -7.45
N LYS A 139 18.46 21.55 -6.81
CA LYS A 139 18.45 21.87 -5.38
C LYS A 139 17.68 20.83 -4.59
N LEU A 140 18.35 20.23 -3.61
CA LEU A 140 17.75 19.24 -2.72
C LEU A 140 16.54 19.81 -1.97
N ASP A 141 16.60 21.07 -1.55
CA ASP A 141 15.50 21.74 -0.85
C ASP A 141 14.20 21.71 -1.66
N GLU A 142 14.28 21.91 -2.97
CA GLU A 142 13.10 21.87 -3.85
C GLU A 142 12.53 20.47 -3.96
N LEU A 143 13.40 19.45 -4.02
CA LEU A 143 12.96 18.06 -4.01
C LEU A 143 12.25 17.71 -2.71
N GLN A 144 12.75 18.20 -1.58
CA GLN A 144 12.12 17.96 -0.29
C GLN A 144 10.74 18.63 -0.18
N LYS A 145 10.55 19.78 -0.82
CA LYS A 145 9.24 20.43 -0.90
C LYS A 145 8.25 19.58 -1.70
N VAL A 146 8.71 18.94 -2.76
CA VAL A 146 7.88 18.01 -3.54
C VAL A 146 7.48 16.82 -2.67
N ILE A 147 8.42 16.22 -1.95
CA ILE A 147 8.14 15.09 -1.06
C ILE A 147 7.09 15.48 -0.01
N ALA A 148 7.24 16.64 0.61
CA ALA A 148 6.30 17.11 1.62
C ALA A 148 4.89 17.29 1.04
N MET A 149 4.79 17.91 -0.13
CA MET A 149 3.51 18.11 -0.81
C MET A 149 2.82 16.79 -1.12
N VAL A 150 3.57 15.83 -1.64
CA VAL A 150 3.03 14.51 -2.00
C VAL A 150 2.59 13.75 -0.73
N ARG A 151 3.39 13.82 0.35
CA ARG A 151 3.01 13.18 1.62
C ARG A 151 1.74 13.74 2.24
N GLU A 152 1.51 15.04 2.09
CA GLU A 152 0.32 15.71 2.62
C GLU A 152 -0.91 15.47 1.77
N GLY A 153 -0.73 15.07 0.50
CA GLY A 153 -1.83 14.81 -0.42
C GLY A 153 -2.55 13.49 -0.12
N GLU A 154 -3.79 13.42 -0.54
CA GLU A 154 -4.59 12.21 -0.46
C GLU A 154 -4.53 11.48 -1.80
N TRP A 155 -3.77 10.39 -1.84
CA TRP A 155 -3.59 9.59 -3.05
C TRP A 155 -4.16 8.20 -2.82
N GLU A 156 -4.68 7.60 -3.90
CA GLU A 156 -5.21 6.23 -3.83
C GLU A 156 -4.10 5.19 -3.70
N ALA A 157 -2.98 5.41 -4.38
CA ALA A 157 -1.85 4.49 -4.32
C ALA A 157 -1.05 4.65 -3.02
N PRO A 158 -0.44 3.57 -2.52
CA PRO A 158 0.45 3.62 -1.35
C PRO A 158 1.83 4.14 -1.76
N LEU A 159 1.98 5.45 -1.87
CA LEU A 159 3.19 6.07 -2.41
C LEU A 159 4.41 5.88 -1.52
N VAL A 160 5.53 5.55 -2.15
CA VAL A 160 6.84 5.37 -1.53
C VAL A 160 7.85 6.22 -2.29
N PHE A 161 8.78 6.83 -1.56
CA PHE A 161 9.89 7.60 -2.13
C PHE A 161 11.15 6.76 -2.03
N GLU A 162 11.81 6.55 -3.15
CA GLU A 162 13.03 5.73 -3.18
C GLU A 162 14.05 6.26 -4.17
N ASN A 163 15.24 5.66 -4.18
CA ASN A 163 16.34 6.01 -5.09
C ASN A 163 16.77 7.47 -4.96
N MET A 164 16.74 8.03 -3.76
CA MET A 164 17.21 9.39 -3.51
C MET A 164 18.71 9.51 -3.83
N ARG A 165 19.06 10.44 -4.69
CA ARG A 165 20.45 10.67 -5.10
C ARG A 165 20.88 12.12 -5.02
#